data_af0d03ca5bb89c4c8b76f109c887dd94
#
_entry.id   af0d03ca5bb89c4c8b76f109c887dd94
#
_cell.length_a   1.000
_cell.length_b   1.000
_cell.length_c   1.000
_cell.angle_alpha   90.00
_cell.angle_beta   90.00
_cell.angle_gamma   90.00
#
_symmetry.space_group_name_H-M   'P 1'
#
loop_
_entity.id
_entity.type
_entity.pdbx_description
1 polymer ?
#
loop_
_entity_poly.entity_id
_entity_poly.type
_entity_poly.pdbx_seq_one_letter_code
_entity_poly.pdbx_strand_id
1 'polypeptide(L)'
;QRVVGQNEAVQAVSDAVRRNRAGLGEPSRPIGSFLFLGPTGVGKTELCKALAEFLFNTEDAMVRIDMSEFMEQHGVARLIGAPPGYVGYEEGGRLTEAVRRRPYCVVLFDEMEKAHPDVSNILLQVLDDGRLTDGHGRTVDFTNTIIVMTSNIGSQRLLDMTDRGDSEDAIESAMKDM
;
A
#
# COMPACT_ATOMS: atom_id res chain seq x y z
N GLN A 1 3.25 21.72 -8.21
CA GLN A 1 3.99 20.53 -7.74
C GLN A 1 3.52 20.17 -6.34
N ARG A 2 2.85 19.02 -6.16
CA ARG A 2 2.22 18.63 -4.88
C ARG A 2 3.19 17.92 -3.92
N VAL A 3 4.30 17.40 -4.45
CA VAL A 3 5.27 16.62 -3.66
C VAL A 3 6.66 17.17 -3.88
N VAL A 4 7.35 17.50 -2.80
CA VAL A 4 8.73 18.03 -2.82
C VAL A 4 9.65 16.96 -2.22
N GLY A 5 10.77 16.68 -2.88
CA GLY A 5 11.83 15.80 -2.35
C GLY A 5 11.60 14.30 -2.54
N GLN A 6 10.64 13.88 -3.39
CA GLN A 6 10.37 12.46 -3.65
C GLN A 6 10.45 12.11 -5.15
N ASN A 7 11.40 12.67 -5.86
CA ASN A 7 11.54 12.50 -7.30
C ASN A 7 11.73 11.04 -7.72
N GLU A 8 12.51 10.26 -6.97
CA GLU A 8 12.73 8.84 -7.25
C GLU A 8 11.44 8.02 -7.11
N ALA A 9 10.63 8.30 -6.09
CA ALA A 9 9.35 7.65 -5.89
C ALA A 9 8.39 7.95 -7.04
N VAL A 10 8.28 9.21 -7.43
CA VAL A 10 7.46 9.64 -8.56
C VAL A 10 7.92 8.96 -9.84
N GLN A 11 9.22 8.90 -10.09
CA GLN A 11 9.80 8.26 -11.27
C GLN A 11 9.49 6.76 -11.31
N ALA A 12 9.67 6.06 -10.18
CA ALA A 12 9.41 4.62 -10.09
C ALA A 12 7.94 4.30 -10.39
N VAL A 13 7.01 5.07 -9.84
CA VAL A 13 5.58 4.90 -10.10
C VAL A 13 5.26 5.21 -11.56
N SER A 14 5.79 6.28 -12.10
CA SER A 14 5.59 6.67 -13.50
C SER A 14 6.07 5.58 -14.47
N ASP A 15 7.21 4.97 -14.20
CA ASP A 15 7.77 3.90 -15.02
C ASP A 15 6.90 2.63 -14.95
N ALA A 16 6.38 2.28 -13.78
CA ALA A 16 5.48 1.15 -13.61
C ALA A 16 4.17 1.36 -14.40
N VAL A 17 3.61 2.56 -14.37
CA VAL A 17 2.41 2.90 -15.12
C VAL A 17 2.66 2.82 -16.61
N ARG A 18 3.78 3.34 -17.09
CA ARG A 18 4.15 3.25 -18.51
C ARG A 18 4.28 1.82 -18.97
N ARG A 19 4.93 0.95 -18.20
CA ARG A 19 5.05 -0.47 -18.50
C ARG A 19 3.70 -1.16 -18.58
N ASN A 20 2.81 -0.86 -17.67
CA ASN A 20 1.46 -1.41 -17.67
C ASN A 20 0.68 -0.98 -18.92
N ARG A 21 0.72 0.31 -19.26
CA ARG A 21 0.05 0.85 -20.45
C ARG A 21 0.62 0.29 -21.76
N ALA A 22 1.89 -0.06 -21.78
CA ALA A 22 2.55 -0.69 -22.92
C ALA A 22 2.28 -2.22 -23.02
N GLY A 23 1.51 -2.79 -22.09
CA GLY A 23 1.25 -4.22 -22.04
C GLY A 23 2.41 -5.06 -21.52
N LEU A 24 3.41 -4.44 -20.92
CA LEU A 24 4.61 -5.11 -20.37
C LEU A 24 4.45 -5.50 -18.90
N GLY A 25 3.37 -5.06 -18.24
CA GLY A 25 3.07 -5.45 -16.86
C GLY A 25 2.45 -6.83 -16.78
N GLU A 26 2.51 -7.45 -15.61
CA GLU A 26 1.86 -8.73 -15.36
C GLU A 26 0.34 -8.51 -15.14
N PRO A 27 -0.52 -9.08 -16.01
CA PRO A 27 -1.95 -8.83 -15.94
C PRO A 27 -2.63 -9.43 -14.70
N SER A 28 -1.96 -10.35 -14.01
CA SER A 28 -2.47 -11.02 -12.80
C SER A 28 -2.05 -10.34 -11.50
N ARG A 29 -1.40 -9.17 -11.56
CA ARG A 29 -0.94 -8.45 -10.38
C ARG A 29 -1.41 -7.00 -10.43
N PRO A 30 -1.37 -6.25 -9.29
CA PRO A 30 -1.60 -4.81 -9.32
C PRO A 30 -0.71 -4.10 -10.34
N ILE A 31 -1.12 -2.93 -10.81
CA ILE A 31 -0.35 -2.11 -11.76
C ILE A 31 1.07 -1.87 -11.25
N GLY A 32 1.20 -1.61 -9.95
CA GLY A 32 2.47 -1.44 -9.28
C GLY A 32 2.31 -1.58 -7.78
N SER A 33 3.39 -1.95 -7.11
CA SER A 33 3.46 -2.00 -5.66
C SER A 33 4.77 -1.39 -5.19
N PHE A 34 4.71 -0.50 -4.21
CA PHE A 34 5.84 0.30 -3.76
C PHE A 34 5.90 0.30 -2.24
N LEU A 35 7.08 0.09 -1.70
CA LEU A 35 7.33 0.20 -0.27
C LEU A 35 8.23 1.41 -0.01
N PHE A 36 7.76 2.36 0.77
CA PHE A 36 8.54 3.51 1.21
C PHE A 36 8.97 3.32 2.65
N LEU A 37 10.28 3.33 2.88
CA LEU A 37 10.88 3.22 4.19
C LEU A 37 11.24 4.61 4.72
N GLY A 38 11.09 4.80 6.03
CA GLY A 38 11.45 6.03 6.69
C GLY A 38 10.36 6.59 7.60
N PRO A 39 10.61 7.74 8.23
CA PRO A 39 9.64 8.33 9.14
C PRO A 39 8.33 8.66 8.42
N THR A 40 7.22 8.41 9.13
CA THR A 40 5.90 8.77 8.62
C THR A 40 5.84 10.26 8.32
N GLY A 41 5.39 10.60 7.12
CA GLY A 41 5.33 11.98 6.68
C GLY A 41 4.12 12.29 5.84
N VAL A 42 3.72 13.55 5.90
CA VAL A 42 2.59 14.11 5.17
C VAL A 42 2.76 13.93 3.64
N GLY A 43 4.00 13.91 3.16
CA GLY A 43 4.31 13.79 1.75
C GLY A 43 3.85 12.49 1.10
N LYS A 44 3.76 11.39 1.84
CA LYS A 44 3.32 10.09 1.31
C LYS A 44 1.83 10.10 0.95
N THR A 45 1.00 10.66 1.80
CA THR A 45 -0.44 10.83 1.52
C THR A 45 -0.66 11.76 0.34
N GLU A 46 0.05 12.87 0.27
CA GLU A 46 -0.03 13.82 -0.84
C GLU A 46 0.45 13.18 -2.16
N LEU A 47 1.48 12.36 -2.12
CA LEU A 47 1.92 11.60 -3.29
C LEU A 47 0.80 10.69 -3.81
N CYS A 48 0.14 9.94 -2.92
CA CYS A 48 -0.96 9.05 -3.30
C CYS A 48 -2.15 9.82 -3.88
N LYS A 49 -2.49 10.97 -3.31
CA LYS A 49 -3.54 11.84 -3.86
C LYS A 49 -3.18 12.37 -5.25
N ALA A 50 -1.93 12.78 -5.43
CA ALA A 50 -1.46 13.27 -6.73
C ALA A 50 -1.48 12.15 -7.79
N LEU A 51 -1.09 10.93 -7.42
CA LEU A 51 -1.18 9.76 -8.29
C LEU A 51 -2.63 9.43 -8.66
N ALA A 52 -3.54 9.47 -7.69
CA ALA A 52 -4.96 9.20 -7.93
C ALA A 52 -5.55 10.21 -8.91
N GLU A 53 -5.23 11.48 -8.75
CA GLU A 53 -5.67 12.54 -9.67
C GLU A 53 -5.07 12.36 -11.07
N PHE A 54 -3.79 12.09 -11.15
CA PHE A 54 -3.09 11.92 -12.42
C PHE A 54 -3.56 10.71 -13.21
N LEU A 55 -3.73 9.56 -12.54
CA LEU A 55 -4.05 8.30 -13.18
C LEU A 55 -5.54 8.04 -13.34
N PHE A 56 -6.33 8.50 -12.40
CA PHE A 56 -7.76 8.17 -12.30
C PHE A 56 -8.67 9.41 -12.30
N ASN A 57 -8.10 10.57 -12.58
CA ASN A 57 -8.79 11.86 -12.75
C ASN A 57 -9.49 12.40 -11.48
N THR A 58 -9.21 11.86 -10.31
CA THR A 58 -9.75 12.38 -9.06
C THR A 58 -8.89 11.98 -7.86
N GLU A 59 -8.69 12.91 -6.94
CA GLU A 59 -8.02 12.61 -5.66
C GLU A 59 -8.81 11.60 -4.81
N ASP A 60 -10.10 11.48 -5.07
CA ASP A 60 -10.97 10.54 -4.34
C ASP A 60 -10.73 9.08 -4.72
N ALA A 61 -9.99 8.81 -5.81
CA ALA A 61 -9.57 7.47 -6.20
C ALA A 61 -8.40 6.99 -5.34
N MET A 62 -8.52 7.13 -4.02
CA MET A 62 -7.53 6.73 -3.04
C MET A 62 -8.20 6.09 -1.84
N VAL A 63 -7.65 4.95 -1.41
CA VAL A 63 -8.06 4.26 -0.19
C VAL A 63 -6.87 4.28 0.77
N ARG A 64 -7.06 4.78 1.97
CA ARG A 64 -6.03 4.78 3.02
C ARG A 64 -6.41 3.79 4.11
N ILE A 65 -5.52 2.86 4.37
CA ILE A 65 -5.64 1.87 5.44
C ILE A 65 -4.47 2.07 6.40
N ASP A 66 -4.75 2.50 7.61
CA ASP A 66 -3.75 2.65 8.66
C ASP A 66 -3.62 1.33 9.42
N MET A 67 -2.46 0.68 9.32
CA MET A 67 -2.23 -0.62 9.94
C MET A 67 -2.21 -0.58 11.47
N SER A 68 -2.08 0.59 12.08
CA SER A 68 -2.22 0.73 13.54
C SER A 68 -3.62 0.37 14.03
N GLU A 69 -4.62 0.40 13.17
CA GLU A 69 -5.98 -0.04 13.46
C GLU A 69 -6.19 -1.56 13.28
N PHE A 70 -5.19 -2.29 12.80
CA PHE A 70 -5.23 -3.71 12.47
C PHE A 70 -4.11 -4.50 13.15
N MET A 71 -3.82 -4.16 14.39
CA MET A 71 -2.74 -4.78 15.18
C MET A 71 -3.15 -6.13 15.80
N GLU A 72 -4.42 -6.44 15.83
CA GLU A 72 -4.96 -7.65 16.43
C GLU A 72 -5.50 -8.62 15.36
N GLN A 73 -5.62 -9.89 15.73
CA GLN A 73 -6.04 -10.93 14.79
C GLN A 73 -7.44 -10.67 14.20
N HIS A 74 -8.38 -10.16 14.98
CA HIS A 74 -9.72 -9.84 14.48
C HIS A 74 -9.75 -8.67 13.48
N GLY A 75 -8.63 -7.98 13.30
CA GLY A 75 -8.46 -6.97 12.25
C GLY A 75 -8.67 -7.54 10.84
N VAL A 76 -8.40 -8.83 10.65
CA VAL A 76 -8.66 -9.51 9.37
C VAL A 76 -10.14 -9.38 8.97
N ALA A 77 -11.07 -9.68 9.88
CA ALA A 77 -12.51 -9.56 9.61
C ALA A 77 -12.94 -8.12 9.31
N ARG A 78 -12.30 -7.14 9.92
CA ARG A 78 -12.55 -5.73 9.65
C ARG A 78 -12.02 -5.31 8.28
N LEU A 79 -10.94 -5.92 7.82
CA LEU A 79 -10.28 -5.59 6.56
C LEU A 79 -10.97 -6.20 5.35
N ILE A 80 -11.32 -7.48 5.42
CA ILE A 80 -11.89 -8.25 4.31
C ILE A 80 -13.37 -8.61 4.49
N GLY A 81 -13.93 -8.34 5.65
CA GLY A 81 -15.31 -8.70 6.00
C GLY A 81 -15.40 -9.93 6.88
N ALA A 82 -16.43 -9.96 7.74
CA ALA A 82 -16.73 -11.08 8.61
C ALA A 82 -17.49 -12.17 7.84
N PRO A 83 -17.31 -13.46 8.21
CA PRO A 83 -18.12 -14.53 7.65
C PRO A 83 -19.60 -14.42 8.07
N PRO A 84 -20.52 -15.10 7.37
CA PRO A 84 -21.94 -15.12 7.75
C PRO A 84 -22.13 -15.56 9.21
N GLY A 85 -22.99 -14.85 9.91
CA GLY A 85 -23.28 -15.12 11.32
C GLY A 85 -22.38 -14.42 12.34
N TYR A 86 -21.35 -13.71 11.87
CA TYR A 86 -20.44 -12.96 12.73
C TYR A 86 -20.74 -11.46 12.69
N VAL A 87 -20.35 -10.74 13.74
CA VAL A 87 -20.51 -9.29 13.83
C VAL A 87 -19.69 -8.63 12.70
N GLY A 88 -20.31 -7.66 12.01
CA GLY A 88 -19.69 -6.95 10.89
C GLY A 88 -19.93 -7.58 9.52
N TYR A 89 -20.63 -8.71 9.44
CA TYR A 89 -20.91 -9.38 8.17
C TYR A 89 -21.62 -8.45 7.15
N GLU A 90 -22.64 -7.72 7.58
CA GLU A 90 -23.41 -6.85 6.68
C GLU A 90 -22.62 -5.62 6.22
N GLU A 91 -21.71 -5.13 7.03
CA GLU A 91 -20.91 -3.95 6.72
C GLU A 91 -19.86 -4.21 5.65
N GLY A 92 -19.39 -5.46 5.56
CA GLY A 92 -18.27 -5.83 4.69
C GLY A 92 -16.92 -5.39 5.21
N GLY A 93 -15.87 -5.71 4.46
CA GLY A 93 -14.51 -5.35 4.80
C GLY A 93 -14.13 -3.94 4.34
N ARG A 94 -13.40 -3.23 5.17
CA ARG A 94 -12.99 -1.86 4.87
C ARG A 94 -12.18 -1.74 3.58
N LEU A 95 -11.22 -2.66 3.38
CA LEU A 95 -10.42 -2.71 2.15
C LEU A 95 -11.23 -3.25 0.97
N THR A 96 -11.84 -4.40 1.14
CA THR A 96 -12.52 -5.09 0.05
C THR A 96 -13.71 -4.31 -0.48
N GLU A 97 -14.51 -3.67 0.38
CA GLU A 97 -15.61 -2.83 -0.07
C GLU A 97 -15.14 -1.58 -0.80
N ALA A 98 -14.09 -0.93 -0.31
CA ALA A 98 -13.55 0.26 -0.95
C ALA A 98 -13.04 -0.03 -2.37
N VAL A 99 -12.29 -1.11 -2.56
CA VAL A 99 -11.76 -1.50 -3.87
C VAL A 99 -12.86 -2.05 -4.78
N ARG A 100 -13.83 -2.79 -4.23
CA ARG A 100 -14.97 -3.27 -5.01
C ARG A 100 -15.78 -2.12 -5.60
N ARG A 101 -15.98 -1.05 -4.83
CA ARG A 101 -16.73 0.14 -5.28
C ARG A 101 -15.94 0.97 -6.28
N ARG A 102 -14.62 1.01 -6.13
CA ARG A 102 -13.72 1.80 -6.98
C ARG A 102 -12.48 0.98 -7.33
N PRO A 103 -12.59 0.10 -8.36
CA PRO A 103 -11.49 -0.80 -8.73
C PRO A 103 -10.24 -0.11 -9.26
N TYR A 104 -10.38 1.10 -9.81
CA TYR A 104 -9.28 1.91 -10.31
C TYR A 104 -8.90 2.93 -9.24
N CYS A 105 -7.98 2.56 -8.38
CA CYS A 105 -7.59 3.42 -7.26
C CYS A 105 -6.14 3.19 -6.81
N VAL A 106 -5.65 4.13 -6.01
CA VAL A 106 -4.41 4.00 -5.25
C VAL A 106 -4.77 3.53 -3.84
N VAL A 107 -4.18 2.44 -3.39
CA VAL A 107 -4.37 1.93 -2.03
C VAL A 107 -3.10 2.20 -1.23
N LEU A 108 -3.23 2.98 -0.17
CA LEU A 108 -2.13 3.30 0.74
C LEU A 108 -2.29 2.48 2.03
N PHE A 109 -1.32 1.60 2.29
CA PHE A 109 -1.18 0.90 3.56
C PHE A 109 -0.12 1.61 4.40
N ASP A 110 -0.57 2.35 5.40
CA ASP A 110 0.31 3.15 6.25
C ASP A 110 0.74 2.34 7.49
N GLU A 111 1.98 2.54 7.93
CA GLU A 111 2.54 1.90 9.12
C GLU A 111 2.50 0.36 9.09
N MET A 112 3.04 -0.23 8.03
CA MET A 112 3.01 -1.68 7.79
C MET A 112 3.60 -2.51 8.93
N GLU A 113 4.59 -1.98 9.66
CA GLU A 113 5.23 -2.67 10.79
C GLU A 113 4.27 -2.95 11.95
N LYS A 114 3.15 -2.24 12.02
CA LYS A 114 2.15 -2.42 13.09
C LYS A 114 1.10 -3.48 12.79
N ALA A 115 1.02 -3.94 11.54
CA ALA A 115 0.00 -4.93 11.16
C ALA A 115 0.20 -6.28 11.86
N HIS A 116 -0.90 -6.88 12.29
CA HIS A 116 -0.86 -8.27 12.76
C HIS A 116 -0.36 -9.18 11.61
N PRO A 117 0.41 -10.25 11.89
CA PRO A 117 0.92 -11.15 10.85
C PRO A 117 -0.15 -11.70 9.91
N ASP A 118 -1.33 -12.01 10.40
CA ASP A 118 -2.46 -12.50 9.58
C ASP A 118 -2.94 -11.43 8.61
N VAL A 119 -2.93 -10.16 9.00
CA VAL A 119 -3.25 -9.03 8.12
C VAL A 119 -2.18 -8.87 7.05
N SER A 120 -0.90 -8.95 7.44
CA SER A 120 0.21 -8.89 6.48
C SER A 120 0.15 -10.00 5.42
N ASN A 121 -0.26 -11.21 5.81
CA ASN A 121 -0.42 -12.32 4.87
C ASN A 121 -1.50 -12.06 3.82
N ILE A 122 -2.57 -11.38 4.19
CA ILE A 122 -3.61 -10.96 3.24
C ILE A 122 -3.04 -10.00 2.20
N LEU A 123 -2.20 -9.07 2.62
CA LEU A 123 -1.56 -8.12 1.71
C LEU A 123 -0.59 -8.82 0.76
N LEU A 124 0.15 -9.82 1.23
CA LEU A 124 1.00 -10.63 0.36
C LEU A 124 0.18 -11.36 -0.72
N GLN A 125 -1.00 -11.87 -0.37
CA GLN A 125 -1.90 -12.49 -1.34
C GLN A 125 -2.34 -11.49 -2.41
N VAL A 126 -2.70 -10.27 -2.02
CA VAL A 126 -3.06 -9.20 -2.97
C VAL A 126 -1.92 -8.90 -3.94
N LEU A 127 -0.68 -8.84 -3.42
CA LEU A 127 0.49 -8.54 -4.24
C LEU A 127 0.83 -9.68 -5.21
N ASP A 128 0.63 -10.92 -4.80
CA ASP A 128 0.98 -12.09 -5.62
C ASP A 128 -0.13 -12.47 -6.59
N ASP A 129 -1.38 -12.48 -6.14
CA ASP A 129 -2.52 -12.99 -6.90
C ASP A 129 -3.34 -11.90 -7.59
N GLY A 130 -3.18 -10.63 -7.16
CA GLY A 130 -3.99 -9.52 -7.67
C GLY A 130 -5.48 -9.64 -7.33
N ARG A 131 -5.85 -10.57 -6.46
CA ARG A 131 -7.23 -10.86 -6.07
C ARG A 131 -7.30 -11.25 -4.61
N LEU A 132 -8.46 -10.99 -4.02
CA LEU A 132 -8.72 -11.30 -2.61
C LEU A 132 -10.20 -11.71 -2.49
N THR A 133 -10.45 -12.83 -1.82
CA THR A 133 -11.82 -13.26 -1.51
C THR A 133 -12.26 -12.59 -0.21
N ASP A 134 -13.39 -11.88 -0.24
CA ASP A 134 -13.94 -11.22 0.94
C ASP A 134 -14.72 -12.20 1.84
N GLY A 135 -15.21 -11.71 2.98
CA GLY A 135 -15.99 -12.50 3.94
C GLY A 135 -17.34 -12.98 3.40
N HIS A 136 -17.81 -12.39 2.30
CA HIS A 136 -19.04 -12.79 1.60
C HIS A 136 -18.80 -13.82 0.49
N GLY A 137 -17.56 -14.28 0.31
CA GLY A 137 -17.19 -15.22 -0.75
C GLY A 137 -17.00 -14.59 -2.13
N ARG A 138 -17.04 -13.25 -2.22
CA ARG A 138 -16.82 -12.55 -3.50
C ARG A 138 -15.34 -12.32 -3.73
N THR A 139 -14.91 -12.47 -4.98
CA THR A 139 -13.55 -12.13 -5.39
C THR A 139 -13.46 -10.64 -5.72
N VAL A 140 -12.54 -9.95 -5.05
CA VAL A 140 -12.25 -8.54 -5.29
C VAL A 140 -10.98 -8.42 -6.13
N ASP A 141 -11.05 -7.66 -7.22
CA ASP A 141 -9.98 -7.49 -8.18
C ASP A 141 -9.10 -6.29 -7.82
N PHE A 142 -7.80 -6.51 -7.66
CA PHE A 142 -6.80 -5.49 -7.37
C PHE A 142 -5.87 -5.22 -8.56
N THR A 143 -6.11 -5.82 -9.72
CA THR A 143 -5.20 -5.69 -10.87
C THR A 143 -5.19 -4.27 -11.49
N ASN A 144 -6.19 -3.47 -11.18
CA ASN A 144 -6.28 -2.07 -11.64
C ASN A 144 -5.88 -1.06 -10.55
N THR A 145 -5.29 -1.52 -9.47
CA THR A 145 -4.86 -0.67 -8.36
C THR A 145 -3.35 -0.44 -8.38
N ILE A 146 -2.94 0.65 -7.75
CA ILE A 146 -1.55 0.87 -7.35
C ILE A 146 -1.48 0.73 -5.85
N ILE A 147 -0.58 -0.13 -5.37
CA ILE A 147 -0.39 -0.40 -3.95
C ILE A 147 0.81 0.40 -3.45
N VAL A 148 0.59 1.23 -2.46
CA VAL A 148 1.67 1.98 -1.78
C VAL A 148 1.67 1.57 -0.32
N MET A 149 2.81 1.15 0.16
CA MET A 149 3.01 0.74 1.55
C MET A 149 4.05 1.63 2.19
N THR A 150 3.84 2.02 3.44
CA THR A 150 4.83 2.78 4.20
C THR A 150 5.22 1.98 5.44
N SER A 151 6.48 2.09 5.83
CA SER A 151 6.99 1.46 7.05
C SER A 151 8.03 2.35 7.70
N ASN A 152 7.99 2.38 9.02
CA ASN A 152 8.97 3.09 9.85
C ASN A 152 10.09 2.14 10.36
N ILE A 153 10.08 0.88 9.91
CA ILE A 153 11.14 -0.08 10.25
C ILE A 153 12.49 0.46 9.78
N GLY A 154 13.46 0.46 10.69
CA GLY A 154 14.81 0.90 10.40
C GLY A 154 15.05 2.40 10.53
N SER A 155 14.06 3.23 10.83
CA SER A 155 14.25 4.66 11.07
C SER A 155 15.32 4.95 12.12
N GLN A 156 15.30 4.22 13.24
CA GLN A 156 16.28 4.40 14.30
C GLN A 156 17.68 4.04 13.81
N ARG A 157 17.80 2.96 13.06
CA ARG A 157 19.09 2.56 12.46
C ARG A 157 19.62 3.63 11.49
N LEU A 158 18.74 4.22 10.68
CA LEU A 158 19.12 5.28 9.76
C LEU A 158 19.58 6.54 10.53
N LEU A 159 18.88 6.91 11.58
CA LEU A 159 19.27 8.02 12.45
C LEU A 159 20.63 7.76 13.09
N ASP A 160 20.84 6.57 13.63
CA ASP A 160 22.10 6.18 14.25
C ASP A 160 23.27 6.22 13.23
N MET A 161 23.04 5.78 12.00
CA MET A 161 24.03 5.85 10.92
C MET A 161 24.34 7.30 10.54
N THR A 162 23.33 8.16 10.46
CA THR A 162 23.51 9.58 10.17
C THR A 162 24.30 10.27 11.28
N ASP A 163 24.00 9.98 12.53
CA ASP A 163 24.70 10.55 13.70
C ASP A 163 26.15 10.11 13.77
N ARG A 164 26.47 8.91 13.28
CA ARG A 164 27.85 8.42 13.18
C ARG A 164 28.62 8.96 11.98
N GLY A 165 27.94 9.69 11.09
CA GLY A 165 28.55 10.22 9.88
C GLY A 165 28.81 9.17 8.80
N ASP A 166 28.02 8.11 8.76
CA ASP A 166 28.10 7.09 7.71
C ASP A 166 27.79 7.70 6.33
N SER A 167 28.41 7.15 5.28
CA SER A 167 28.19 7.64 3.92
C SER A 167 26.77 7.41 3.44
N GLU A 168 26.31 8.23 2.48
CA GLU A 168 25.00 8.06 1.86
C GLU A 168 24.84 6.67 1.24
N ASP A 169 25.89 6.15 0.62
CA ASP A 169 25.89 4.81 0.02
C ASP A 169 25.68 3.72 1.07
N ALA A 170 26.31 3.85 2.25
CA ALA A 170 26.14 2.91 3.35
C ALA A 170 24.71 2.96 3.91
N ILE A 171 24.12 4.16 4.03
CA ILE A 171 22.74 4.38 4.47
C ILE A 171 21.78 3.77 3.46
N GLU A 172 21.97 4.02 2.18
CA GLU A 172 21.13 3.47 1.12
C GLU A 172 21.17 1.94 1.08
N SER A 173 22.37 1.36 1.23
CA SER A 173 22.54 -0.08 1.31
C SER A 173 21.81 -0.68 2.51
N ALA A 174 21.91 -0.04 3.68
CA ALA A 174 21.21 -0.48 4.88
C ALA A 174 19.67 -0.43 4.70
N MET A 175 19.16 0.55 3.96
CA MET A 175 17.73 0.65 3.64
C MET A 175 17.25 -0.50 2.75
N LYS A 176 18.08 -0.92 1.78
CA LYS A 176 17.73 -2.01 0.86
C LYS A 176 17.69 -3.37 1.56
N ASP A 177 18.47 -3.54 2.64
CA ASP A 177 18.55 -4.78 3.41
C ASP A 177 17.45 -4.91 4.49
N MET A 178 16.62 -3.90 4.66
CA MET A 178 15.52 -3.88 5.62
C MET A 178 14.18 -4.24 4.99
#